data_afc546926b05048c17b7c1c38365cb4c
#
_entry.id   afc546926b05048c17b7c1c38365cb4c
#
_cell.length_a   1.000
_cell.length_b   1.000
_cell.length_c   1.000
_cell.angle_alpha   90.00
_cell.angle_beta   90.00
_cell.angle_gamma   90.00
#
_symmetry.space_group_name_H-M   'P 1'
#
loop_
_entity.id
_entity.type
_entity.pdbx_description
1 polymer ?
#
loop_
_entity_poly.entity_id
_entity_poly.type
_entity_poly.pdbx_seq_one_letter_code
_entity_poly.pdbx_strand_id
1 'polypeptide(L)'
;KENAAHVQALVDAHKGLFGDKRMGPDSTKELRNRPLIDKWTFSTNGVAIQGRYGIPCVGFGPGAESQAHAPNEITYKDDLVRCAAVYVAAANLYNEDNKTDDVSQFRAGKTNNDIK
;
A
#
# COMPACT_ATOMS: atom_id res chain seq x y z
N LYS A 1 -7.90 -3.87 9.01
CA LYS A 1 -7.21 -4.71 10.02
C LYS A 1 -5.73 -4.78 9.64
N GLU A 2 -4.85 -4.67 10.63
CA GLU A 2 -3.38 -4.64 10.43
C GLU A 2 -2.83 -5.89 9.72
N ASN A 3 -3.48 -7.02 9.89
CA ASN A 3 -3.07 -8.31 9.32
C ASN A 3 -3.74 -8.62 7.97
N ALA A 4 -4.40 -7.66 7.35
CA ALA A 4 -4.97 -7.86 6.02
C ALA A 4 -3.86 -8.07 4.98
N ALA A 5 -4.09 -8.93 3.99
CA ALA A 5 -3.09 -9.31 3.00
C ALA A 5 -2.50 -8.13 2.25
N HIS A 6 -3.31 -7.16 1.87
CA HIS A 6 -2.85 -5.96 1.16
C HIS A 6 -2.01 -5.02 2.04
N VAL A 7 -2.29 -4.95 3.33
CA VAL A 7 -1.47 -4.21 4.30
C VAL A 7 -0.14 -4.93 4.51
N GLN A 8 -0.19 -6.24 4.70
CA GLN A 8 1.02 -7.03 4.91
C GLN A 8 1.97 -6.99 3.69
N ALA A 9 1.44 -6.98 2.48
CA ALA A 9 2.24 -6.84 1.27
C ALA A 9 3.02 -5.51 1.25
N LEU A 10 2.40 -4.41 1.66
CA LEU A 10 3.08 -3.13 1.80
C LEU A 10 4.17 -3.15 2.87
N VAL A 11 3.88 -3.73 4.03
CA VAL A 11 4.83 -3.87 5.13
C VAL A 11 6.05 -4.68 4.69
N ASP A 12 5.82 -5.82 4.06
CA ASP A 12 6.89 -6.72 3.62
C ASP A 12 7.72 -6.09 2.48
N ALA A 13 7.07 -5.43 1.54
CA ALA A 13 7.74 -4.68 0.48
C ALA A 13 8.65 -3.58 1.04
N HIS A 14 8.15 -2.80 1.95
CA HIS A 14 8.91 -1.73 2.59
C HIS A 14 10.11 -2.30 3.36
N LYS A 15 9.91 -3.33 4.15
CA LYS A 15 10.99 -4.01 4.88
C LYS A 15 12.03 -4.62 3.97
N GLY A 16 11.60 -5.28 2.91
CA GLY A 16 12.50 -5.90 1.94
C GLY A 16 13.39 -4.90 1.20
N LEU A 17 12.86 -3.73 0.88
CA LEU A 17 13.60 -2.69 0.15
C LEU A 17 14.45 -1.80 1.06
N PHE A 18 13.92 -1.41 2.21
CA PHE A 18 14.53 -0.36 3.05
C PHE A 18 14.80 -0.80 4.49
N GLY A 19 14.52 -2.03 4.83
CA GLY A 19 14.65 -2.53 6.21
C GLY A 19 13.69 -1.79 7.16
N ASP A 20 14.19 -1.44 8.31
CA ASP A 20 13.41 -0.76 9.36
C ASP A 20 13.57 0.78 9.34
N LYS A 21 14.00 1.35 8.22
CA LYS A 21 14.17 2.80 8.09
C LYS A 21 12.89 3.48 7.64
N ARG A 22 12.61 4.61 8.23
CA ARG A 22 11.51 5.50 7.80
C ARG A 22 11.87 6.27 6.55
N MET A 23 10.85 6.69 5.82
CA MET A 23 10.98 7.67 4.75
C MET A 23 10.87 9.10 5.29
N GLY A 24 11.21 10.07 4.44
CA GLY A 24 11.12 11.50 4.77
C GLY A 24 12.24 11.99 5.68
N PRO A 25 12.01 13.07 6.41
CA PRO A 25 13.02 13.66 7.28
C PRO A 25 13.47 12.74 8.40
N ASP A 26 12.67 11.75 8.73
CA ASP A 26 12.97 10.72 9.73
C ASP A 26 13.53 9.43 9.10
N SER A 27 13.95 9.47 7.84
CA SER A 27 14.44 8.29 7.12
C SER A 27 15.67 7.62 7.73
N THR A 28 16.43 8.36 8.56
CA THR A 28 17.59 7.84 9.28
C THR A 28 17.21 7.12 10.58
N LYS A 29 16.00 7.32 11.06
CA LYS A 29 15.51 6.68 12.29
C LYS A 29 14.99 5.28 11.98
N GLU A 30 15.42 4.32 12.78
CA GLU A 30 14.91 2.96 12.68
C GLU A 30 13.51 2.84 13.27
N LEU A 31 12.69 2.05 12.61
CA LEU A 31 11.42 1.58 13.16
C LEU A 31 11.71 0.41 14.09
N ARG A 32 11.25 0.49 15.32
CA ARG A 32 11.59 -0.52 16.34
C ARG A 32 11.13 -1.94 15.97
N ASN A 33 10.00 -2.09 15.31
CA ASN A 33 9.47 -3.42 14.96
C ASN A 33 8.92 -3.53 13.55
N ARG A 34 8.19 -2.52 13.07
CA ARG A 34 7.54 -2.52 11.75
C ARG A 34 7.15 -1.10 11.36
N PRO A 35 6.82 -0.87 10.09
CA PRO A 35 6.19 0.40 9.67
C PRO A 35 4.96 0.72 10.50
N LEU A 36 4.79 1.99 10.84
CA LEU A 36 3.62 2.44 11.57
C LEU A 36 2.36 2.26 10.72
N ILE A 37 1.40 1.56 11.27
CA ILE A 37 0.08 1.40 10.68
C ILE A 37 -0.90 2.16 11.55
N ASP A 38 -1.52 3.18 11.00
CA ASP A 38 -2.43 4.06 11.73
C ASP A 38 -3.63 4.43 10.86
N LYS A 39 -4.60 5.11 11.45
CA LYS A 39 -5.74 5.65 10.73
C LYS A 39 -5.38 6.99 10.10
N TRP A 40 -5.93 7.25 8.94
CA TRP A 40 -5.85 8.55 8.30
C TRP A 40 -6.85 9.52 8.93
N THR A 41 -6.40 10.72 9.24
CA THR A 41 -7.23 11.75 9.89
C THR A 41 -8.25 12.36 8.95
N PHE A 42 -7.93 12.42 7.67
CA PHE A 42 -8.79 13.01 6.64
C PHE A 42 -9.58 11.93 5.88
N SER A 43 -10.59 12.36 5.14
CA SER A 43 -11.34 11.47 4.26
C SER A 43 -10.66 11.28 2.91
N THR A 44 -10.83 10.12 2.31
CA THR A 44 -10.35 9.78 0.96
C THR A 44 -11.40 8.98 0.20
N ASN A 45 -11.18 8.76 -1.09
CA ASN A 45 -12.01 7.88 -1.91
C ASN A 45 -12.04 6.43 -1.40
N GLY A 46 -11.06 6.03 -0.60
CA GLY A 46 -11.03 4.73 0.07
C GLY A 46 -12.27 4.45 0.92
N VAL A 47 -12.92 5.49 1.44
CA VAL A 47 -14.20 5.36 2.17
C VAL A 47 -15.28 4.76 1.28
N ALA A 48 -15.41 5.25 0.05
CA ALA A 48 -16.37 4.72 -0.91
C ALA A 48 -15.94 3.35 -1.44
N ILE A 49 -14.67 3.17 -1.74
CA ILE A 49 -14.12 1.92 -2.29
C ILE A 49 -14.37 0.78 -1.31
N GLN A 50 -13.94 0.91 -0.10
CA GLN A 50 -14.12 -0.15 0.90
C GLN A 50 -15.51 -0.12 1.53
N GLY A 51 -16.02 1.05 1.89
CA GLY A 51 -17.30 1.15 2.60
C GLY A 51 -18.50 0.77 1.73
N ARG A 52 -18.52 1.15 0.46
CA ARG A 52 -19.62 0.87 -0.45
C ARG A 52 -19.45 -0.44 -1.23
N TYR A 53 -18.24 -0.72 -1.67
CA TYR A 53 -17.98 -1.85 -2.57
C TYR A 53 -17.26 -3.02 -1.90
N GLY A 54 -16.83 -2.88 -0.66
CA GLY A 54 -16.13 -3.94 0.07
C GLY A 54 -14.73 -4.28 -0.47
N ILE A 55 -14.18 -3.43 -1.35
CA ILE A 55 -12.84 -3.65 -1.91
C ILE A 55 -11.80 -3.25 -0.88
N PRO A 56 -10.88 -4.15 -0.50
CA PRO A 56 -9.83 -3.83 0.46
C PRO A 56 -9.02 -2.62 0.02
N CYS A 57 -8.86 -1.67 0.92
CA CYS A 57 -8.17 -0.41 0.62
C CYS A 57 -7.25 -0.01 1.77
N VAL A 58 -6.07 0.49 1.43
CA VAL A 58 -5.11 1.02 2.38
C VAL A 58 -4.41 2.23 1.76
N GLY A 59 -4.14 3.24 2.57
CA GLY A 59 -3.38 4.41 2.14
C GLY A 59 -1.88 4.19 2.33
N PHE A 60 -1.12 4.57 1.33
CA PHE A 60 0.35 4.62 1.39
C PHE A 60 0.84 5.62 0.35
N GLY A 61 1.77 6.49 0.75
CA GLY A 61 2.30 7.49 -0.16
C GLY A 61 3.48 8.27 0.44
N PRO A 62 4.11 9.12 -0.36
CA PRO A 62 5.33 9.84 0.03
C PRO A 62 5.09 11.07 0.91
N GLY A 63 3.86 11.49 1.08
CA GLY A 63 3.51 12.67 1.89
C GLY A 63 3.49 12.37 3.37
N ALA A 64 3.80 13.36 4.18
CA ALA A 64 3.60 13.31 5.62
C ALA A 64 2.24 13.91 5.98
N GLU A 65 1.50 13.27 6.89
CA GLU A 65 0.19 13.76 7.34
C GLU A 65 0.28 15.18 7.91
N SER A 66 1.36 15.51 8.61
CA SER A 66 1.62 16.85 9.15
C SER A 66 1.73 17.94 8.08
N GLN A 67 1.99 17.57 6.83
CA GLN A 67 2.06 18.49 5.70
C GLN A 67 0.72 18.66 4.99
N ALA A 68 -0.24 17.79 5.23
CA ALA A 68 -1.54 17.86 4.59
C ALA A 68 -2.27 19.16 4.97
N HIS A 69 -2.69 19.92 3.96
CA HIS A 69 -3.31 21.24 4.12
C HIS A 69 -2.42 22.29 4.84
N ALA A 70 -1.12 22.04 4.94
CA ALA A 70 -0.20 23.00 5.54
C ALA A 70 0.20 24.08 4.54
N PRO A 71 0.51 25.31 4.99
CA PRO A 71 1.14 26.30 4.14
C PRO A 71 2.49 25.78 3.65
N ASN A 72 2.78 26.00 2.37
CA ASN A 72 4.01 25.52 1.74
C ASN A 72 4.22 24.01 1.90
N GLU A 73 3.18 23.23 1.68
CA GLU A 73 3.23 21.78 1.71
C GLU A 73 4.36 21.23 0.84
N ILE A 74 5.14 20.32 1.38
CA ILE A 74 6.28 19.72 0.68
C ILE A 74 6.20 18.20 0.66
N THR A 75 6.82 17.61 -0.37
CA THR A 75 7.09 16.18 -0.46
C THR A 75 8.53 15.98 -0.90
N TYR A 76 9.23 15.07 -0.24
CA TYR A 76 10.64 14.77 -0.57
C TYR A 76 10.72 13.95 -1.85
N LYS A 77 11.59 14.38 -2.79
CA LYS A 77 11.76 13.71 -4.08
C LYS A 77 12.22 12.26 -3.93
N ASP A 78 13.11 12.00 -2.99
CA ASP A 78 13.60 10.65 -2.72
C ASP A 78 12.47 9.73 -2.24
N ASP A 79 11.50 10.25 -1.50
CA ASP A 79 10.35 9.47 -1.07
C ASP A 79 9.41 9.13 -2.22
N LEU A 80 9.32 9.96 -3.25
CA LEU A 80 8.57 9.62 -4.47
C LEU A 80 9.15 8.36 -5.13
N VAL A 81 10.47 8.29 -5.27
CA VAL A 81 11.14 7.13 -5.85
C VAL A 81 10.99 5.90 -4.98
N ARG A 82 11.18 6.06 -3.68
CA ARG A 82 11.02 4.97 -2.71
C ARG A 82 9.60 4.41 -2.70
N CYS A 83 8.59 5.28 -2.70
CA CYS A 83 7.21 4.85 -2.78
C CYS A 83 6.87 4.11 -4.07
N ALA A 84 7.40 4.58 -5.21
CA ALA A 84 7.24 3.88 -6.48
C ALA A 84 7.79 2.45 -6.41
N ALA A 85 8.97 2.27 -5.83
CA ALA A 85 9.58 0.95 -5.62
C ALA A 85 8.73 0.07 -4.70
N VAL A 86 8.20 0.63 -3.61
CA VAL A 86 7.31 -0.11 -2.69
C VAL A 86 6.01 -0.53 -3.38
N TYR A 87 5.41 0.31 -4.22
CA TYR A 87 4.21 -0.04 -4.96
C TYR A 87 4.44 -1.25 -5.87
N VAL A 88 5.54 -1.26 -6.61
CA VAL A 88 5.89 -2.40 -7.49
C VAL A 88 6.10 -3.66 -6.67
N ALA A 89 6.91 -3.60 -5.63
CA ALA A 89 7.20 -4.74 -4.78
C ALA A 89 5.95 -5.27 -4.06
N ALA A 90 5.11 -4.38 -3.53
CA ALA A 90 3.88 -4.76 -2.84
C ALA A 90 2.88 -5.43 -3.78
N ALA A 91 2.72 -4.91 -5.01
CA ALA A 91 1.86 -5.53 -6.01
C ALA A 91 2.33 -6.93 -6.37
N ASN A 92 3.63 -7.12 -6.56
CA ASN A 92 4.19 -8.43 -6.86
C ASN A 92 4.01 -9.41 -5.69
N LEU A 93 4.29 -9.00 -4.47
CA LEU A 93 4.11 -9.84 -3.28
C LEU A 93 2.65 -10.23 -3.07
N TYR A 94 1.75 -9.27 -3.22
CA TYR A 94 0.31 -9.52 -3.10
C TYR A 94 -0.17 -10.52 -4.17
N ASN A 95 0.27 -10.36 -5.40
CA ASN A 95 -0.09 -11.25 -6.50
C ASN A 95 0.48 -12.66 -6.31
N GLU A 96 1.69 -12.80 -5.78
CA GLU A 96 2.27 -14.11 -5.49
C GLU A 96 1.49 -14.85 -4.41
N ASP A 97 1.19 -14.19 -3.31
CA ASP A 97 0.46 -14.78 -2.19
C ASP A 97 -0.98 -15.19 -2.58
N ASN A 98 -1.58 -14.49 -3.53
CA ASN A 98 -2.95 -14.74 -3.96
C ASN A 98 -3.05 -15.36 -5.38
N LYS A 99 -1.93 -15.73 -5.97
CA LYS A 99 -1.83 -16.18 -7.36
C LYS A 99 -2.70 -17.39 -7.70
N THR A 100 -2.81 -18.34 -6.80
CA THR A 100 -3.56 -19.57 -7.03
C THR A 100 -5.06 -19.30 -7.11
N ASP A 101 -5.57 -18.49 -6.21
CA ASP A 101 -7.00 -18.22 -6.09
C ASP A 101 -7.48 -17.25 -7.19
N ASP A 102 -6.79 -16.12 -7.34
CA ASP A 102 -7.19 -15.08 -8.29
C ASP A 102 -7.06 -15.53 -9.74
N VAL A 103 -5.96 -16.17 -10.08
CA VAL A 103 -5.72 -16.63 -11.46
C VAL A 103 -6.66 -17.76 -11.86
N SER A 104 -6.92 -18.70 -10.97
CA SER A 104 -7.84 -19.82 -11.24
C SER A 104 -9.26 -19.34 -11.44
N GLN A 105 -9.76 -18.50 -10.57
CA GLN A 105 -11.09 -17.91 -10.67
C GLN A 105 -11.25 -17.04 -11.90
N PHE A 106 -10.28 -16.22 -12.21
CA PHE A 106 -10.28 -15.34 -13.35
C PHE A 106 -10.28 -16.13 -14.67
N ARG A 107 -9.46 -17.17 -14.79
CA ARG A 107 -9.41 -18.03 -15.97
C ARG A 107 -10.71 -18.79 -16.17
N ALA A 108 -11.24 -19.38 -15.13
CA ALA A 108 -12.52 -20.11 -15.18
C ALA A 108 -13.67 -19.19 -15.58
N GLY A 109 -13.76 -18.00 -14.98
CA GLY A 109 -14.78 -17.00 -15.31
C GLY A 109 -14.70 -16.55 -16.76
N LYS A 110 -13.53 -16.20 -17.25
CA LYS A 110 -13.32 -15.80 -18.65
C LYS A 110 -13.62 -16.91 -19.65
N THR A 111 -13.14 -18.09 -19.37
CA THR A 111 -13.33 -19.22 -20.28
C THR A 111 -14.81 -19.57 -20.47
N ASN A 112 -15.59 -19.44 -19.41
CA ASN A 112 -16.97 -19.85 -19.41
C ASN A 112 -17.96 -18.76 -19.83
N ASN A 113 -17.66 -17.50 -19.57
CA ASN A 113 -18.61 -16.41 -19.72
C ASN A 113 -18.24 -15.38 -20.79
N ASP A 114 -16.95 -15.13 -20.98
CA ASP A 114 -16.50 -14.04 -21.87
C ASP A 114 -16.32 -14.49 -23.33
N ILE A 115 -16.29 -15.78 -23.58
CA ILE A 115 -16.12 -16.35 -24.92
C ILE A 115 -17.46 -16.73 -25.52
N LYS A 116 -18.48 -16.83 -24.74
CA LYS A 116 -19.85 -17.08 -25.16
C LYS A 116 -20.67 -15.80 -25.29
#